data_f8f42780e07423c004ccc1dbcacbabd3
#
_entry.id   f8f42780e07423c004ccc1dbcacbabd3
#
_cell.length_a   1.000
_cell.length_b   1.000
_cell.length_c   1.000
_cell.angle_alpha   90.00
_cell.angle_beta   90.00
_cell.angle_gamma   90.00
#
_symmetry.space_group_name_H-M   'P 1'
#
loop_
_entity.id
_entity.type
_entity.pdbx_description
1 polymer ?
#
loop_
_entity_poly.entity_id
_entity_poly.type
_entity_poly.pdbx_seq_one_letter_code
_entity_poly.pdbx_strand_id
1 'polypeptide(L)'
;MRVRRLGFTIRVIYALCLIGATINHIRAVAAHGWLPAYLPQATAAYWASLTFLDPLVAALLFIRPRAGIAATLAIILSDVMHNLWFAATYSHSTSIPRAVATNPFLLSQIGFLLFVALTTPVAWRELSEELDSRRIQ
;
A
#
# COMPACT_ATOMS: atom_id res chain seq x y z
N MET A 1 0.64 6.02 28.66
CA MET A 1 1.57 6.72 27.73
C MET A 1 2.23 5.83 26.67
N ARG A 2 2.62 4.57 26.95
CA ARG A 2 3.25 3.67 25.95
C ARG A 2 2.33 3.29 24.78
N VAL A 3 1.06 3.04 25.03
CA VAL A 3 0.07 2.58 24.04
C VAL A 3 -0.15 3.61 22.92
N ARG A 4 -0.27 4.90 23.27
CA ARG A 4 -0.46 6.01 22.29
C ARG A 4 0.65 6.15 21.23
N ARG A 5 1.84 5.60 21.48
CA ARG A 5 2.98 5.71 20.55
C ARG A 5 2.96 4.64 19.47
N LEU A 6 2.38 3.46 19.77
CA LEU A 6 2.42 2.31 18.86
C LEU A 6 1.56 2.56 17.61
N GLY A 7 0.31 2.98 17.76
CA GLY A 7 -0.58 3.28 16.63
C GLY A 7 -0.06 4.43 15.76
N PHE A 8 0.55 5.45 16.36
CA PHE A 8 1.21 6.50 15.61
C PHE A 8 2.42 5.95 14.84
N THR A 9 3.26 5.13 15.47
CA THR A 9 4.42 4.49 14.82
C THR A 9 3.99 3.61 13.65
N ILE A 10 2.94 2.81 13.82
CA ILE A 10 2.38 1.98 12.73
C ILE A 10 1.98 2.86 11.55
N ARG A 11 1.26 3.98 11.77
CA ARG A 11 0.86 4.91 10.71
C ARG A 11 2.05 5.56 10.01
N VAL A 12 3.11 5.89 10.76
CA VAL A 12 4.37 6.40 10.17
C VAL A 12 5.00 5.36 9.26
N ILE A 13 5.06 4.09 9.70
CA ILE A 13 5.60 3.00 8.87
C ILE A 13 4.77 2.83 7.60
N TYR A 14 3.44 2.83 7.71
CA TYR A 14 2.55 2.77 6.53
C TYR A 14 2.86 3.91 5.55
N ALA A 15 2.94 5.14 6.05
CA ALA A 15 3.23 6.30 5.22
C ALA A 15 4.59 6.20 4.52
N LEU A 16 5.63 5.74 5.22
CA LEU A 16 6.96 5.54 4.63
C LEU A 16 6.94 4.48 3.52
N CYS A 17 6.21 3.37 3.71
CA CYS A 17 6.05 2.34 2.69
C CYS A 17 5.29 2.88 1.46
N LEU A 18 4.20 3.63 1.65
CA LEU A 18 3.43 4.25 0.57
C LEU A 18 4.26 5.29 -0.21
N ILE A 19 5.05 6.12 0.48
CA ILE A 19 5.95 7.08 -0.18
C ILE A 19 7.05 6.34 -0.95
N GLY A 20 7.59 5.25 -0.39
CA GLY A 20 8.53 4.38 -1.12
C GLY A 20 7.93 3.80 -2.39
N ALA A 21 6.67 3.32 -2.35
CA ALA A 21 5.93 2.87 -3.51
C ALA A 21 5.72 4.00 -4.53
N THR A 22 5.32 5.20 -4.09
CA THR A 22 5.20 6.41 -4.93
C THR A 22 6.47 6.68 -5.71
N ILE A 23 7.64 6.64 -5.05
CA ILE A 23 8.95 6.85 -5.71
C ILE A 23 9.18 5.82 -6.81
N ASN A 24 8.83 4.54 -6.57
CA ASN A 24 8.95 3.49 -7.59
C ASN A 24 8.01 3.74 -8.77
N HIS A 25 6.77 4.17 -8.53
CA HIS A 25 5.82 4.53 -9.59
C HIS A 25 6.31 5.75 -10.40
N ILE A 26 6.83 6.79 -9.76
CA ILE A 26 7.42 7.95 -10.44
C ILE A 26 8.59 7.51 -11.33
N ARG A 27 9.48 6.66 -10.81
CA ARG A 27 10.61 6.13 -11.61
C ARG A 27 10.14 5.33 -12.81
N ALA A 28 9.12 4.49 -12.66
CA ALA A 28 8.54 3.72 -13.76
C ALA A 28 7.92 4.64 -14.82
N VAL A 29 7.16 5.65 -14.42
CA VAL A 29 6.58 6.64 -15.34
C VAL A 29 7.67 7.45 -16.04
N ALA A 30 8.72 7.86 -15.34
CA ALA A 30 9.84 8.60 -15.93
C ALA A 30 10.61 7.76 -16.97
N ALA A 31 10.74 6.45 -16.74
CA ALA A 31 11.46 5.54 -17.62
C ALA A 31 10.63 5.09 -18.84
N HIS A 32 9.32 4.90 -18.67
CA HIS A 32 8.47 4.20 -19.64
C HIS A 32 7.27 5.02 -20.11
N GLY A 33 7.03 6.20 -19.54
CA GLY A 33 5.84 7.01 -19.78
C GLY A 33 4.63 6.56 -18.95
N TRP A 34 3.55 7.35 -19.02
CA TRP A 34 2.33 7.12 -18.25
C TRP A 34 1.55 5.87 -18.67
N LEU A 35 1.50 5.60 -19.98
CA LEU A 35 0.76 4.50 -20.58
C LEU A 35 1.65 3.77 -21.60
N PRO A 36 2.63 2.99 -21.15
CA PRO A 36 3.56 2.30 -22.05
C PRO A 36 2.82 1.28 -22.93
N ALA A 37 3.08 1.32 -24.25
CA ALA A 37 2.37 0.53 -25.24
C ALA A 37 2.57 -0.99 -25.13
N TYR A 38 3.60 -1.44 -24.41
CA TYR A 38 3.88 -2.87 -24.18
C TYR A 38 3.06 -3.49 -23.05
N LEU A 39 2.28 -2.68 -22.30
CA LEU A 39 1.41 -3.15 -21.22
C LEU A 39 -0.06 -3.09 -21.66
N PRO A 40 -0.91 -3.97 -21.11
CA PRO A 40 -2.36 -3.78 -21.21
C PRO A 40 -2.75 -2.42 -20.65
N GLN A 41 -3.56 -1.67 -21.41
CA GLN A 41 -3.88 -0.28 -21.05
C GLN A 41 -4.48 -0.12 -19.65
N ALA A 42 -5.35 -1.06 -19.23
CA ALA A 42 -5.93 -1.04 -17.89
C ALA A 42 -4.87 -1.20 -16.80
N THR A 43 -3.88 -2.07 -17.00
CA THR A 43 -2.75 -2.27 -16.06
C THR A 43 -1.86 -1.04 -16.00
N ALA A 44 -1.53 -0.45 -17.15
CA ALA A 44 -0.74 0.77 -17.24
C ALA A 44 -1.43 1.93 -16.50
N ALA A 45 -2.75 2.12 -16.74
CA ALA A 45 -3.55 3.14 -16.06
C ALA A 45 -3.64 2.90 -14.55
N TYR A 46 -3.82 1.65 -14.12
CA TYR A 46 -3.85 1.29 -12.70
C TYR A 46 -2.53 1.67 -12.01
N TRP A 47 -1.39 1.19 -12.53
CA TRP A 47 -0.08 1.50 -11.93
C TRP A 47 0.26 2.99 -11.98
N ALA A 48 -0.10 3.69 -13.07
CA ALA A 48 0.08 5.14 -13.15
C ALA A 48 -0.76 5.89 -12.10
N SER A 49 -1.98 5.41 -11.78
CA SER A 49 -2.84 6.02 -10.77
C SER A 49 -2.26 5.94 -9.35
N LEU A 50 -1.50 4.89 -9.03
CA LEU A 50 -0.84 4.71 -7.74
C LEU A 50 0.19 5.81 -7.44
N THR A 51 0.75 6.44 -8.48
CA THR A 51 1.64 7.62 -8.33
C THR A 51 0.96 8.76 -7.55
N PHE A 52 -0.36 8.86 -7.63
CA PHE A 52 -1.16 9.87 -6.92
C PHE A 52 -1.88 9.30 -5.71
N LEU A 53 -2.36 8.07 -5.79
CA LEU A 53 -3.14 7.45 -4.73
C LEU A 53 -2.30 7.14 -3.48
N ASP A 54 -1.09 6.63 -3.66
CA ASP A 54 -0.20 6.29 -2.54
C ASP A 54 0.14 7.52 -1.67
N PRO A 55 0.61 8.67 -2.23
CA PRO A 55 0.90 9.83 -1.41
C PRO A 55 -0.36 10.47 -0.82
N LEU A 56 -1.50 10.40 -1.51
CA LEU A 56 -2.79 10.83 -0.96
C LEU A 56 -3.16 10.01 0.28
N VAL A 57 -3.04 8.68 0.21
CA VAL A 57 -3.33 7.79 1.33
C VAL A 57 -2.32 7.99 2.46
N ALA A 58 -1.04 8.21 2.15
CA ALA A 58 -0.02 8.56 3.14
C ALA A 58 -0.40 9.84 3.89
N ALA A 59 -0.91 10.86 3.21
CA ALA A 59 -1.40 12.09 3.85
C ALA A 59 -2.66 11.83 4.70
N LEU A 60 -3.60 11.00 4.22
CA LEU A 60 -4.82 10.65 4.96
C LEU A 60 -4.52 9.95 6.30
N LEU A 61 -3.43 9.22 6.43
CA LEU A 61 -3.02 8.59 7.69
C LEU A 61 -2.84 9.59 8.84
N PHE A 62 -2.60 10.87 8.52
CA PHE A 62 -2.41 11.94 9.52
C PHE A 62 -3.58 12.91 9.55
N ILE A 63 -4.22 13.20 8.41
CA ILE A 63 -5.35 14.16 8.32
C ILE A 63 -6.65 13.50 8.78
N ARG A 64 -6.91 12.26 8.34
CA ARG A 64 -8.09 11.45 8.68
C ARG A 64 -7.69 10.01 8.96
N PRO A 65 -7.10 9.71 10.14
CA PRO A 65 -6.41 8.45 10.39
C PRO A 65 -7.25 7.20 10.15
N ARG A 66 -8.54 7.19 10.47
CA ARG A 66 -9.43 6.04 10.20
C ARG A 66 -9.54 5.78 8.69
N ALA A 67 -9.78 6.83 7.91
CA ALA A 67 -9.85 6.72 6.45
C ALA A 67 -8.50 6.31 5.86
N GLY A 68 -7.39 6.87 6.38
CA GLY A 68 -6.04 6.52 5.95
C GLY A 68 -5.69 5.06 6.20
N ILE A 69 -6.01 4.51 7.38
CA ILE A 69 -5.77 3.08 7.70
C ILE A 69 -6.60 2.18 6.78
N ALA A 70 -7.90 2.47 6.61
CA ALA A 70 -8.77 1.69 5.73
C ALA A 70 -8.31 1.77 4.26
N ALA A 71 -7.94 2.96 3.79
CA ALA A 71 -7.43 3.16 2.43
C ALA A 71 -6.08 2.47 2.21
N THR A 72 -5.18 2.46 3.20
CA THR A 72 -3.91 1.73 3.13
C THR A 72 -4.15 0.24 2.92
N LEU A 73 -5.06 -0.36 3.70
CA LEU A 73 -5.40 -1.78 3.55
C LEU A 73 -6.03 -2.06 2.18
N ALA A 74 -6.95 -1.21 1.72
CA ALA A 74 -7.60 -1.38 0.42
C ALA A 74 -6.61 -1.27 -0.74
N ILE A 75 -5.73 -0.26 -0.72
CA ILE A 75 -4.74 -0.05 -1.78
C ILE A 75 -3.74 -1.20 -1.85
N ILE A 76 -3.13 -1.60 -0.73
CA ILE A 76 -2.14 -2.69 -0.77
C ILE A 76 -2.77 -4.04 -1.15
N LEU A 77 -4.01 -4.30 -0.72
CA LEU A 77 -4.73 -5.50 -1.12
C LEU A 77 -4.99 -5.49 -2.63
N SER A 78 -5.50 -4.38 -3.19
CA SER A 78 -5.75 -4.27 -4.62
C SER A 78 -4.45 -4.38 -5.44
N ASP A 79 -3.35 -3.80 -4.95
CA ASP A 79 -2.06 -3.83 -5.64
C ASP A 79 -1.47 -5.24 -5.68
N VAL A 80 -1.47 -5.96 -4.55
CA VAL A 80 -1.04 -7.36 -4.51
C VAL A 80 -1.91 -8.25 -5.41
N MET A 81 -3.24 -8.10 -5.35
CA MET A 81 -4.14 -8.88 -6.19
C MET A 81 -3.92 -8.60 -7.69
N HIS A 82 -3.79 -7.33 -8.07
CA HIS A 82 -3.53 -6.94 -9.45
C HIS A 82 -2.20 -7.49 -9.96
N ASN A 83 -1.13 -7.38 -9.16
CA ASN A 83 0.19 -7.86 -9.53
C ASN A 83 0.27 -9.40 -9.59
N LEU A 84 -0.43 -10.12 -8.71
CA LEU A 84 -0.57 -11.58 -8.79
C LEU A 84 -1.34 -12.01 -10.05
N TRP A 85 -2.45 -11.33 -10.35
CA TRP A 85 -3.22 -11.56 -11.58
C TRP A 85 -2.37 -11.29 -12.82
N PHE A 86 -1.65 -10.16 -12.86
CA PHE A 86 -0.76 -9.83 -13.96
C PHE A 86 0.35 -10.87 -14.13
N ALA A 87 0.98 -11.28 -13.03
CA ALA A 87 2.00 -12.34 -13.04
C ALA A 87 1.45 -13.68 -13.56
N ALA A 88 0.23 -14.07 -13.12
CA ALA A 88 -0.42 -15.29 -13.57
C ALA A 88 -0.79 -15.27 -15.05
N THR A 89 -1.13 -14.09 -15.59
CA THR A 89 -1.66 -13.96 -16.96
C THR A 89 -0.56 -13.71 -17.99
N TYR A 90 0.46 -12.91 -17.64
CA TYR A 90 1.46 -12.40 -18.59
C TYR A 90 2.90 -12.83 -18.30
N SER A 91 3.17 -13.42 -17.13
CA SER A 91 4.49 -13.93 -16.82
C SER A 91 4.71 -15.28 -17.52
N HIS A 92 5.89 -15.44 -18.12
CA HIS A 92 6.37 -16.75 -18.62
C HIS A 92 6.76 -17.72 -17.49
N SER A 93 6.49 -17.35 -16.24
CA SER A 93 6.78 -18.21 -15.08
C SER A 93 5.77 -19.35 -15.00
N THR A 94 6.29 -20.56 -14.81
CA THR A 94 5.49 -21.80 -14.78
C THR A 94 4.62 -21.93 -13.52
N SER A 95 4.78 -21.05 -12.51
CA SER A 95 3.98 -21.08 -11.29
C SER A 95 4.00 -19.73 -10.55
N ILE A 96 2.88 -19.39 -9.90
CA ILE A 96 2.74 -18.19 -9.05
C ILE A 96 3.82 -18.14 -7.94
N PRO A 97 4.09 -19.23 -7.17
CA PRO A 97 5.12 -19.20 -6.13
C PRO A 97 6.50 -18.81 -6.69
N ARG A 98 6.86 -19.29 -7.88
CA ARG A 98 8.13 -18.91 -8.52
C ARG A 98 8.13 -17.45 -8.95
N ALA A 99 7.02 -16.95 -9.52
CA ALA A 99 6.89 -15.55 -9.91
C ALA A 99 7.05 -14.61 -8.70
N VAL A 100 6.46 -14.97 -7.56
CA VAL A 100 6.61 -14.23 -6.29
C VAL A 100 8.07 -14.29 -5.80
N ALA A 101 8.66 -15.47 -5.73
CA ALA A 101 10.00 -15.65 -5.20
C ALA A 101 11.10 -14.95 -6.02
N THR A 102 10.88 -14.78 -7.34
CA THR A 102 11.83 -14.14 -8.24
C THR A 102 11.58 -12.65 -8.47
N ASN A 103 10.44 -12.10 -7.95
CA ASN A 103 10.11 -10.69 -8.08
C ASN A 103 10.18 -9.99 -6.72
N PRO A 104 11.28 -9.27 -6.41
CA PRO A 104 11.45 -8.62 -5.11
C PRO A 104 10.40 -7.54 -4.82
N PHE A 105 9.84 -6.90 -5.85
CA PHE A 105 8.76 -5.92 -5.68
C PHE A 105 7.47 -6.61 -5.21
N LEU A 106 7.07 -7.68 -5.87
CA LEU A 106 5.87 -8.44 -5.48
C LEU A 106 6.03 -9.06 -4.08
N LEU A 107 7.22 -9.57 -3.77
CA LEU A 107 7.52 -10.11 -2.44
C LEU A 107 7.41 -9.02 -1.35
N SER A 108 7.94 -7.82 -1.61
CA SER A 108 7.84 -6.69 -0.66
C SER A 108 6.42 -6.20 -0.48
N GLN A 109 5.59 -6.18 -1.53
CA GLN A 109 4.18 -5.83 -1.46
C GLN A 109 3.38 -6.84 -0.63
N ILE A 110 3.62 -8.14 -0.80
CA ILE A 110 3.01 -9.19 0.02
C ILE A 110 3.44 -9.02 1.49
N GLY A 111 4.72 -8.76 1.75
CA GLY A 111 5.22 -8.47 3.10
C GLY A 111 4.53 -7.25 3.72
N PHE A 112 4.36 -6.19 2.95
CA PHE A 112 3.65 -4.99 3.41
C PHE A 112 2.16 -5.27 3.65
N LEU A 113 1.49 -6.01 2.77
CA LEU A 113 0.09 -6.44 2.98
C LEU A 113 -0.08 -7.22 4.29
N LEU A 114 0.80 -8.20 4.55
CA LEU A 114 0.77 -8.97 5.78
C LEU A 114 0.98 -8.08 7.01
N PHE A 115 1.95 -7.18 6.94
CA PHE A 115 2.20 -6.21 8.01
C PHE A 115 0.98 -5.33 8.27
N VAL A 116 0.37 -4.76 7.23
CA VAL A 116 -0.83 -3.93 7.34
C VAL A 116 -2.00 -4.74 7.91
N ALA A 117 -2.26 -5.94 7.39
CA ALA A 117 -3.36 -6.78 7.85
C ALA A 117 -3.24 -7.13 9.35
N LEU A 118 -2.02 -7.46 9.82
CA LEU A 118 -1.76 -7.83 11.21
C LEU A 118 -1.81 -6.63 12.16
N THR A 119 -1.40 -5.45 11.71
CA THR A 119 -1.28 -4.26 12.57
C THR A 119 -2.47 -3.31 12.51
N THR A 120 -3.32 -3.41 11.48
CA THR A 120 -4.55 -2.60 11.35
C THR A 120 -5.47 -2.68 12.57
N PRO A 121 -5.78 -3.86 13.17
CA PRO A 121 -6.63 -3.93 14.35
C PRO A 121 -6.05 -3.16 15.54
N VAL A 122 -4.73 -3.19 15.71
CA VAL A 122 -4.03 -2.47 16.79
C VAL A 122 -4.12 -0.97 16.55
N ALA A 123 -3.75 -0.51 15.35
CA ALA A 123 -3.78 0.91 14.99
C ALA A 123 -5.20 1.51 15.08
N TRP A 124 -6.22 0.72 14.70
CA TRP A 124 -7.61 1.13 14.76
C TRP A 124 -8.13 1.27 16.19
N ARG A 125 -7.83 0.28 17.05
CA ARG A 125 -8.24 0.28 18.45
C ARG A 125 -7.64 1.46 19.20
N GLU A 126 -6.33 1.69 19.08
CA GLU A 126 -5.67 2.82 19.75
C GLU A 126 -6.23 4.17 19.31
N LEU A 127 -6.55 4.31 18.02
CA LEU A 127 -7.19 5.52 17.50
C LEU A 127 -8.58 5.74 18.08
N SER A 128 -9.35 4.66 18.30
CA SER A 128 -10.68 4.75 18.92
C SER A 128 -10.58 5.21 20.38
N GLU A 129 -9.65 4.63 21.14
CA GLU A 129 -9.38 5.03 22.55
C GLU A 129 -8.91 6.49 22.65
N GLU A 130 -8.12 6.98 21.66
CA GLU A 130 -7.70 8.38 21.61
C GLU A 130 -8.88 9.35 21.39
N LEU A 131 -9.78 9.00 20.47
CA LEU A 131 -10.94 9.84 20.15
C LEU A 131 -11.95 9.89 21.31
N ASP A 132 -12.16 8.77 21.99
CA ASP A 132 -13.06 8.71 23.15
C ASP A 132 -12.51 9.54 24.32
N SER A 133 -11.19 9.50 24.56
CA SER A 133 -10.56 10.32 25.59
C SER A 133 -10.66 11.82 25.36
N ARG A 134 -10.74 12.27 24.09
CA ARG A 134 -10.93 13.70 23.74
C ARG A 134 -12.37 14.18 23.88
N ARG A 135 -13.34 13.27 23.82
CA ARG A 135 -14.77 13.64 23.97
C ARG A 135 -15.17 13.88 25.41
N ILE A 136 -14.39 13.39 26.38
CA ILE A 136 -14.68 13.46 27.81
C ILE A 136 -14.04 14.73 28.45
N GLN A 137 -13.19 15.43 27.73
CA GLN A 137 -12.56 16.72 28.14
C GLN A 137 -13.33 17.92 27.58
#